data_14f9ab37fcd94699e65af3e42a5ec54c
#
_entry.id   14f9ab37fcd94699e65af3e42a5ec54c
#
_cell.length_a   1.000
_cell.length_b   1.000
_cell.length_c   1.000
_cell.angle_alpha   90.00
_cell.angle_beta   90.00
_cell.angle_gamma   90.00
#
_symmetry.space_group_name_H-M   'P 1'
#
loop_
_entity.id
_entity.type
_entity.pdbx_description
1 polymer ?
#
loop_
_entity_poly.entity_id
_entity_poly.type
_entity_poly.pdbx_seq_one_letter_code
_entity_poly.pdbx_strand_id
1 'polypeptide(L)'
;VVLTPNPHAHALYADKRNLALLSDPARLAILGVAQPTIDVLRAGIPRTEEVTPERADALWAARRGLFFKPAAGFGSRAAYRGDKLTLRVWRDIIDGGGYVAQSIALPSARRVRIDDEDSDLKLDIRAYAYMGRIQLVAARLYMGQTTNLRTSGGGFAPVFLTRSEDFVPA
;
A
#
# COMPACT_ATOMS: atom_id res chain seq x y z
N VAL A 1 -16.88 -11.87 -23.95
CA VAL A 1 -16.19 -12.24 -22.72
C VAL A 1 -16.06 -11.01 -21.84
N VAL A 2 -16.51 -11.09 -20.60
CA VAL A 2 -16.31 -10.03 -19.62
C VAL A 2 -14.96 -10.25 -18.95
N LEU A 3 -14.08 -9.24 -19.00
CA LEU A 3 -12.77 -9.25 -18.35
C LEU A 3 -12.69 -8.12 -17.33
N THR A 4 -12.45 -8.46 -16.06
CA THR A 4 -12.29 -7.50 -14.96
C THR A 4 -11.03 -7.82 -14.16
N PRO A 5 -10.15 -6.83 -13.88
CA PRO A 5 -10.15 -5.50 -14.49
C PRO A 5 -9.77 -5.56 -15.96
N ASN A 6 -10.34 -4.68 -16.77
CA ASN A 6 -9.97 -4.56 -18.17
C ASN A 6 -8.78 -3.58 -18.34
N PRO A 7 -8.08 -3.59 -19.50
CA PRO A 7 -6.90 -2.73 -19.71
C PRO A 7 -7.20 -1.24 -19.56
N HIS A 8 -8.39 -0.77 -19.98
CA HIS A 8 -8.79 0.62 -19.84
C HIS A 8 -8.93 1.04 -18.37
N ALA A 9 -9.69 0.28 -17.59
CA ALA A 9 -9.84 0.53 -16.16
C ALA A 9 -8.48 0.44 -15.44
N HIS A 10 -7.63 -0.52 -15.80
CA HIS A 10 -6.29 -0.64 -15.23
C HIS A 10 -5.43 0.60 -15.54
N ALA A 11 -5.45 1.12 -16.76
CA ALA A 11 -4.70 2.32 -17.12
C ALA A 11 -5.13 3.56 -16.31
N LEU A 12 -6.44 3.70 -16.06
CA LEU A 12 -6.97 4.84 -15.32
C LEU A 12 -6.77 4.71 -13.80
N TYR A 13 -7.02 3.54 -13.23
CA TYR A 13 -7.16 3.40 -11.77
C TYR A 13 -5.96 2.75 -11.07
N ALA A 14 -5.09 2.06 -11.81
CA ALA A 14 -3.91 1.42 -11.21
C ALA A 14 -2.70 2.35 -11.04
N ASP A 15 -2.79 3.59 -11.52
CA ASP A 15 -1.75 4.61 -11.32
C ASP A 15 -1.71 5.05 -9.86
N LYS A 16 -0.52 4.96 -9.25
CA LYS A 16 -0.35 5.30 -7.81
C LYS A 16 -0.44 6.79 -7.53
N ARG A 17 -0.40 7.67 -8.55
CA ARG A 17 -0.69 9.10 -8.41
C ARG A 17 -2.13 9.35 -7.94
N ASN A 18 -3.05 8.42 -8.22
CA ASN A 18 -4.39 8.46 -7.65
C ASN A 18 -4.37 8.45 -6.11
N LEU A 19 -3.39 7.80 -5.49
CA LEU A 19 -3.25 7.81 -4.03
C LEU A 19 -2.85 9.21 -3.50
N ALA A 20 -2.12 10.01 -4.27
CA ALA A 20 -1.81 11.38 -3.90
C ALA A 20 -3.09 12.23 -3.85
N LEU A 21 -3.98 12.07 -4.84
CA LEU A 21 -5.29 12.72 -4.82
C LEU A 21 -6.16 12.22 -3.65
N LEU A 22 -6.27 10.91 -3.48
CA LEU A 22 -7.13 10.27 -2.48
C LEU A 22 -6.67 10.51 -1.04
N SER A 23 -5.41 10.86 -0.82
CA SER A 23 -4.85 11.21 0.49
C SER A 23 -4.74 12.72 0.76
N ASP A 24 -5.30 13.55 -0.13
CA ASP A 24 -5.33 15.02 -0.02
C ASP A 24 -6.74 15.52 0.28
N PRO A 25 -7.09 15.78 1.56
CA PRO A 25 -8.42 16.24 1.94
C PRO A 25 -8.85 17.54 1.27
N ALA A 26 -7.92 18.48 1.05
CA ALA A 26 -8.24 19.78 0.47
C ALA A 26 -8.67 19.63 -0.99
N ARG A 27 -7.94 18.82 -1.76
CA ARG A 27 -8.30 18.54 -3.16
C ARG A 27 -9.62 17.77 -3.27
N LEU A 28 -9.86 16.81 -2.38
CA LEU A 28 -11.13 16.06 -2.34
C LEU A 28 -12.32 16.99 -2.02
N ALA A 29 -12.15 17.93 -1.09
CA ALA A 29 -13.19 18.92 -0.78
C ALA A 29 -13.51 19.83 -1.97
N ILE A 30 -12.48 20.29 -2.71
CA ILE A 30 -12.66 21.08 -3.94
C ILE A 30 -13.42 20.27 -5.00
N LEU A 31 -13.21 18.97 -5.07
CA LEU A 31 -13.94 18.06 -5.99
C LEU A 31 -15.36 17.73 -5.52
N GLY A 32 -15.82 18.28 -4.40
CA GLY A 32 -17.17 18.06 -3.87
C GLY A 32 -17.35 16.72 -3.18
N VAL A 33 -16.28 16.05 -2.77
CA VAL A 33 -16.39 14.79 -2.02
C VAL A 33 -16.93 15.08 -0.63
N ALA A 34 -17.93 14.30 -0.19
CA ALA A 34 -18.56 14.47 1.12
C ALA A 34 -17.57 14.22 2.27
N GLN A 35 -17.66 15.02 3.33
CA GLN A 35 -16.74 14.98 4.48
C GLN A 35 -16.58 13.57 5.09
N PRO A 36 -17.64 12.76 5.30
CA PRO A 36 -17.48 11.42 5.83
C PRO A 36 -16.61 10.51 4.95
N THR A 37 -16.67 10.68 3.62
CA THR A 37 -15.81 9.95 2.68
C THR A 37 -14.37 10.40 2.78
N ILE A 38 -14.13 11.71 2.88
CA ILE A 38 -12.79 12.28 3.08
C ILE A 38 -12.15 11.73 4.36
N ASP A 39 -12.92 11.66 5.45
CA ASP A 39 -12.43 11.16 6.73
C ASP A 39 -12.04 9.69 6.66
N VAL A 40 -12.82 8.85 5.99
CA VAL A 40 -12.49 7.43 5.75
C VAL A 40 -11.24 7.29 4.90
N LEU A 41 -11.13 8.05 3.79
CA LEU A 41 -9.96 8.00 2.92
C LEU A 41 -8.69 8.45 3.65
N ARG A 42 -8.78 9.53 4.43
CA ARG A 42 -7.68 10.04 5.24
C ARG A 42 -7.22 9.05 6.31
N ALA A 43 -8.14 8.32 6.92
CA ALA A 43 -7.82 7.30 7.92
C ALA A 43 -7.20 6.04 7.31
N GLY A 44 -7.63 5.66 6.10
CA GLY A 44 -7.25 4.39 5.47
C GLY A 44 -6.09 4.48 4.48
N ILE A 45 -5.82 5.64 3.89
CA ILE A 45 -4.78 5.81 2.86
C ILE A 45 -3.58 6.53 3.45
N PRO A 46 -2.38 5.91 3.49
CA PRO A 46 -1.16 6.60 3.89
C PRO A 46 -0.90 7.81 3.00
N ARG A 47 -0.52 8.93 3.62
CA ARG A 47 -0.22 10.16 2.87
C ARG A 47 0.73 9.86 1.72
N THR A 48 0.34 10.30 0.55
CA THR A 48 1.07 10.09 -0.70
C THR A 48 1.23 11.42 -1.42
N GLU A 49 2.37 11.67 -2.01
CA GLU A 49 2.62 12.83 -2.87
C GLU A 49 3.46 12.43 -4.08
N GLU A 50 3.32 13.19 -5.17
CA GLU A 50 4.14 12.97 -6.36
C GLU A 50 5.57 13.45 -6.10
N VAL A 51 6.54 12.70 -6.63
CA VAL A 51 7.94 13.10 -6.60
C VAL A 51 8.18 14.03 -7.78
N THR A 52 8.45 15.30 -7.48
CA THR A 52 8.79 16.31 -8.48
C THR A 52 10.11 16.98 -8.12
N PRO A 53 10.80 17.62 -9.08
CA PRO A 53 12.05 18.36 -8.81
C PRO A 53 11.89 19.41 -7.70
N GLU A 54 10.75 20.14 -7.66
CA GLU A 54 10.47 21.17 -6.66
C GLU A 54 10.32 20.61 -5.24
N ARG A 55 9.96 19.32 -5.14
CA ARG A 55 9.78 18.63 -3.86
C ARG A 55 11.00 17.81 -3.45
N ALA A 56 12.02 17.72 -4.32
CA ALA A 56 13.14 16.80 -4.16
C ALA A 56 13.85 16.94 -2.81
N ASP A 57 14.23 18.15 -2.41
CA ASP A 57 14.97 18.37 -1.17
C ASP A 57 14.14 18.03 0.07
N ALA A 58 12.86 18.44 0.10
CA ALA A 58 11.94 18.12 1.20
C ALA A 58 11.70 16.61 1.34
N LEU A 59 11.50 15.92 0.20
CA LEU A 59 11.31 14.47 0.18
C LEU A 59 12.58 13.71 0.57
N TRP A 60 13.74 14.19 0.13
CA TRP A 60 15.02 13.62 0.55
C TRP A 60 15.25 13.77 2.06
N ALA A 61 14.95 14.93 2.62
CA ALA A 61 15.07 15.17 4.06
C ALA A 61 14.14 14.22 4.86
N ALA A 62 12.89 14.04 4.40
CA ALA A 62 11.87 13.20 5.04
C ALA A 62 11.97 11.71 4.69
N ARG A 63 12.88 11.30 3.80
CA ARG A 63 12.90 9.97 3.16
C ARG A 63 12.82 8.78 4.11
N ARG A 64 13.37 8.88 5.33
CA ARG A 64 13.36 7.76 6.29
C ARG A 64 11.96 7.30 6.68
N GLY A 65 10.97 8.18 6.60
CA GLY A 65 9.56 7.89 6.83
C GLY A 65 8.76 7.54 5.57
N LEU A 66 9.42 7.45 4.42
CA LEU A 66 8.77 7.33 3.12
C LEU A 66 9.15 6.04 2.39
N PHE A 67 8.24 5.59 1.54
CA PHE A 67 8.44 4.53 0.56
C PHE A 67 8.23 5.11 -0.84
N PHE A 68 9.23 5.01 -1.71
CA PHE A 68 9.20 5.52 -3.08
C PHE A 68 8.78 4.42 -4.04
N LYS A 69 7.76 4.68 -4.84
CA LYS A 69 7.17 3.69 -5.75
C LYS A 69 6.99 4.29 -7.15
N PRO A 70 7.28 3.54 -8.23
CA PRO A 70 6.88 4.00 -9.55
C PRO A 70 5.36 4.21 -9.60
N ALA A 71 4.91 5.29 -10.23
CA ALA A 71 3.49 5.59 -10.42
C ALA A 71 2.78 4.44 -11.15
N ALA A 72 3.39 3.96 -12.22
CA ALA A 72 2.96 2.77 -12.95
C ALA A 72 3.81 1.55 -12.57
N GLY A 73 3.28 0.36 -12.74
CA GLY A 73 3.99 -0.91 -12.49
C GLY A 73 3.50 -1.68 -11.28
N PHE A 74 4.02 -2.91 -11.13
CA PHE A 74 3.58 -3.90 -10.15
C PHE A 74 4.77 -4.76 -9.65
N GLY A 75 4.52 -5.60 -8.65
CA GLY A 75 5.48 -6.59 -8.17
C GLY A 75 6.69 -6.00 -7.45
N SER A 76 6.54 -4.84 -6.82
CA SER A 76 7.60 -4.16 -6.03
C SER A 76 8.87 -3.84 -6.82
N ARG A 77 8.83 -3.91 -8.15
CA ARG A 77 9.98 -3.53 -9.00
C ARG A 77 10.22 -2.03 -8.86
N ALA A 78 11.51 -1.67 -8.72
CA ALA A 78 11.95 -0.28 -8.55
C ALA A 78 11.22 0.47 -7.41
N ALA A 79 10.80 -0.24 -6.37
CA ALA A 79 10.20 0.32 -5.17
C ALA A 79 11.24 0.35 -4.05
N TYR A 80 11.43 1.51 -3.45
CA TYR A 80 12.52 1.76 -2.51
C TYR A 80 12.01 2.25 -1.16
N ARG A 81 12.46 1.63 -0.11
CA ARG A 81 12.29 2.17 1.23
C ARG A 81 13.30 3.29 1.44
N GLY A 82 12.84 4.44 1.87
CA GLY A 82 13.66 5.65 1.85
C GLY A 82 14.85 5.66 2.80
N ASP A 83 14.83 4.88 3.89
CA ASP A 83 15.98 4.70 4.78
C ASP A 83 17.15 3.93 4.13
N LYS A 84 16.86 3.19 3.04
CA LYS A 84 17.84 2.44 2.24
C LYS A 84 18.15 3.08 0.90
N LEU A 85 17.57 4.26 0.65
CA LEU A 85 17.73 4.96 -0.62
C LEU A 85 19.11 5.61 -0.71
N THR A 86 19.86 5.30 -1.75
CA THR A 86 21.15 5.92 -2.04
C THR A 86 20.96 7.20 -2.85
N LEU A 87 21.93 8.13 -2.76
CA LEU A 87 21.91 9.37 -3.57
C LEU A 87 21.87 9.10 -5.08
N ARG A 88 22.50 8.04 -5.54
CA ARG A 88 22.48 7.65 -6.96
C ARG A 88 21.05 7.29 -7.38
N VAL A 89 20.42 6.37 -6.66
CA VAL A 89 19.03 5.97 -6.95
C VAL A 89 18.08 7.14 -6.81
N TRP A 90 18.32 8.05 -5.84
CA TRP A 90 17.52 9.25 -5.70
C TRP A 90 17.58 10.16 -6.93
N ARG A 91 18.78 10.40 -7.47
CA ARG A 91 18.95 11.16 -8.73
C ARG A 91 18.23 10.46 -9.88
N ASP A 92 18.39 9.14 -10.01
CA ASP A 92 17.71 8.39 -11.06
C ASP A 92 16.17 8.52 -10.96
N ILE A 93 15.61 8.60 -9.74
CA ILE A 93 14.18 8.85 -9.50
C ILE A 93 13.77 10.25 -9.94
N ILE A 94 14.54 11.27 -9.60
CA ILE A 94 14.24 12.66 -9.95
C ILE A 94 14.37 12.87 -11.47
N ASP A 95 15.43 12.40 -12.07
CA ASP A 95 15.72 12.58 -13.49
C ASP A 95 14.74 11.78 -14.38
N GLY A 96 14.40 10.57 -13.96
CA GLY A 96 13.45 9.72 -14.68
C GLY A 96 11.98 10.08 -14.43
N GLY A 97 11.66 10.71 -13.32
CA GLY A 97 10.29 11.06 -12.92
C GLY A 97 9.36 9.88 -12.69
N GLY A 98 8.07 10.16 -12.60
CA GLY A 98 7.02 9.13 -12.54
C GLY A 98 7.02 8.31 -11.24
N TYR A 99 7.41 8.89 -10.12
CA TYR A 99 7.38 8.28 -8.80
C TYR A 99 6.39 8.97 -7.86
N VAL A 100 5.93 8.21 -6.87
CA VAL A 100 5.22 8.74 -5.70
C VAL A 100 6.01 8.40 -4.44
N ALA A 101 5.97 9.32 -3.47
CA ALA A 101 6.45 9.15 -2.12
C ALA A 101 5.24 8.91 -1.19
N GLN A 102 5.23 7.79 -0.49
CA GLN A 102 4.14 7.40 0.40
C GLN A 102 4.66 7.18 1.81
N SER A 103 3.94 7.67 2.81
CA SER A 103 4.25 7.40 4.22
C SER A 103 4.31 5.90 4.48
N ILE A 104 5.30 5.46 5.27
CA ILE A 104 5.45 4.05 5.62
C ILE A 104 4.31 3.65 6.56
N ALA A 105 3.53 2.65 6.16
CA ALA A 105 2.63 1.92 7.04
C ALA A 105 3.31 0.61 7.44
N LEU A 106 3.50 0.42 8.74
CA LEU A 106 4.10 -0.81 9.25
C LEU A 106 3.07 -1.95 9.14
N PRO A 107 3.44 -3.09 8.58
CA PRO A 107 2.55 -4.25 8.54
C PRO A 107 2.35 -4.81 9.95
N SER A 108 1.17 -5.35 10.22
CA SER A 108 0.95 -6.19 11.37
C SER A 108 1.79 -7.47 11.27
N ALA A 109 2.08 -8.10 12.40
CA ALA A 109 2.74 -9.39 12.47
C ALA A 109 1.83 -10.42 13.15
N ARG A 110 1.95 -11.68 12.74
CA ARG A 110 1.27 -12.81 13.34
C ARG A 110 2.29 -13.91 13.62
N ARG A 111 2.31 -14.39 14.84
CA ARG A 111 3.07 -15.60 15.18
C ARG A 111 2.31 -16.82 14.67
N VAL A 112 2.98 -17.65 13.92
CA VAL A 112 2.45 -18.91 13.37
C VAL A 112 3.47 -20.02 13.61
N ARG A 113 2.99 -21.22 13.79
CA ARG A 113 3.84 -22.40 13.90
C ARG A 113 4.01 -23.05 12.52
N ILE A 114 5.25 -23.19 12.08
CA ILE A 114 5.63 -23.77 10.80
C ILE A 114 6.66 -24.84 11.10
N ASP A 115 6.39 -26.09 10.72
CA ASP A 115 7.29 -27.24 10.94
C ASP A 115 7.80 -27.34 12.40
N ASP A 116 6.87 -27.16 13.35
CA ASP A 116 7.10 -27.13 14.81
C ASP A 116 7.94 -25.96 15.35
N GLU A 117 8.28 -24.99 14.52
CA GLU A 117 8.96 -23.76 14.92
C GLU A 117 8.02 -22.56 14.90
N ASP A 118 8.12 -21.68 15.89
CA ASP A 118 7.38 -20.42 15.92
C ASP A 118 8.05 -19.40 15.00
N SER A 119 7.28 -18.85 14.08
CA SER A 119 7.74 -17.83 13.12
C SER A 119 6.83 -16.61 13.12
N ASP A 120 7.42 -15.42 13.14
CA ASP A 120 6.67 -14.16 13.01
C ASP A 120 6.53 -13.79 11.54
N LEU A 121 5.32 -13.91 11.01
CA LEU A 121 5.00 -13.49 9.65
C LEU A 121 4.32 -12.12 9.67
N LYS A 122 4.73 -11.27 8.76
CA LYS A 122 4.01 -10.03 8.44
C LYS A 122 2.71 -10.39 7.75
N LEU A 123 1.70 -9.59 8.03
CA LEU A 123 0.40 -9.79 7.40
C LEU A 123 -0.16 -8.48 6.87
N ASP A 124 -0.85 -8.57 5.76
CA ASP A 124 -1.78 -7.54 5.29
C ASP A 124 -3.14 -8.16 4.94
N ILE A 125 -4.19 -7.38 5.15
CA ILE A 125 -5.56 -7.78 4.82
C ILE A 125 -5.89 -7.25 3.44
N ARG A 126 -6.50 -8.09 2.61
CA ARG A 126 -6.99 -7.74 1.30
C ARG A 126 -8.50 -7.93 1.22
N ALA A 127 -9.19 -6.82 1.07
CA ALA A 127 -10.62 -6.82 0.76
C ALA A 127 -10.81 -6.79 -0.76
N TYR A 128 -11.46 -7.79 -1.31
CA TYR A 128 -11.85 -7.85 -2.71
C TYR A 128 -13.24 -7.27 -2.84
N ALA A 129 -13.34 -6.13 -3.49
CA ALA A 129 -14.61 -5.41 -3.67
C ALA A 129 -15.06 -5.45 -5.12
N TYR A 130 -16.36 -5.62 -5.33
CA TYR A 130 -17.02 -5.52 -6.62
C TYR A 130 -18.37 -4.83 -6.47
N MET A 131 -18.67 -3.87 -7.36
CA MET A 131 -19.91 -3.07 -7.32
C MET A 131 -20.21 -2.47 -5.93
N GLY A 132 -19.19 -1.89 -5.28
CA GLY A 132 -19.34 -1.28 -3.95
C GLY A 132 -19.51 -2.26 -2.79
N ARG A 133 -19.37 -3.56 -3.00
CA ARG A 133 -19.51 -4.59 -1.95
C ARG A 133 -18.24 -5.42 -1.83
N ILE A 134 -17.84 -5.70 -0.60
CA ILE A 134 -16.76 -6.65 -0.32
C ILE A 134 -17.28 -8.06 -0.57
N GLN A 135 -16.62 -8.78 -1.49
CA GLN A 135 -16.96 -10.15 -1.87
C GLN A 135 -16.12 -11.18 -1.10
N LEU A 136 -14.88 -10.81 -0.77
CA LEU A 136 -13.94 -11.69 -0.09
C LEU A 136 -12.95 -10.86 0.71
N VAL A 137 -12.61 -11.35 1.90
CA VAL A 137 -11.48 -10.85 2.69
C VAL A 137 -10.48 -11.98 2.86
N ALA A 138 -9.21 -11.71 2.54
CA ALA A 138 -8.13 -12.66 2.72
C ALA A 138 -6.93 -11.96 3.37
N ALA A 139 -6.14 -12.68 4.14
CA ALA A 139 -4.85 -12.23 4.62
C ALA A 139 -3.75 -12.74 3.69
N ARG A 140 -2.69 -11.94 3.53
CA ARG A 140 -1.43 -12.38 2.95
C ARG A 140 -0.38 -12.41 4.03
N LEU A 141 0.30 -13.53 4.17
CA LEU A 141 1.37 -13.76 5.13
C LEU A 141 2.70 -13.83 4.38
N TYR A 142 3.71 -13.14 4.89
CA TYR A 142 5.01 -13.06 4.23
C TYR A 142 6.14 -12.67 5.18
N MET A 143 7.38 -12.92 4.78
CA MET A 143 8.58 -12.37 5.41
C MET A 143 9.26 -11.35 4.49
N GLY A 144 10.17 -10.55 5.05
CA GLY A 144 10.95 -9.60 4.26
C GLY A 144 10.36 -8.19 4.23
N GLN A 145 10.85 -7.37 3.31
CA GLN A 145 10.51 -5.94 3.21
C GLN A 145 9.23 -5.70 2.40
N THR A 146 8.96 -6.54 1.43
CA THR A 146 7.78 -6.46 0.55
C THR A 146 7.06 -7.79 0.56
N THR A 147 5.76 -7.79 0.22
CA THR A 147 4.94 -9.00 0.15
C THR A 147 5.56 -10.01 -0.80
N ASN A 148 5.97 -11.14 -0.27
CA ASN A 148 6.54 -12.26 -0.99
C ASN A 148 5.86 -13.57 -0.56
N LEU A 149 5.02 -14.10 -1.43
CA LEU A 149 4.27 -15.32 -1.16
C LEU A 149 5.09 -16.62 -1.31
N ARG A 150 6.37 -16.51 -1.68
CA ARG A 150 7.30 -17.66 -1.79
C ARG A 150 8.04 -17.94 -0.48
N THR A 151 7.79 -17.16 0.55
CA THR A 151 8.34 -17.39 1.89
C THR A 151 7.76 -18.68 2.49
N SER A 152 8.56 -19.47 3.21
CA SER A 152 8.06 -20.62 3.99
C SER A 152 6.96 -20.15 4.95
N GLY A 153 5.83 -20.85 4.97
CA GLY A 153 4.62 -20.46 5.71
C GLY A 153 3.90 -19.21 5.17
N GLY A 154 4.45 -18.56 4.13
CA GLY A 154 3.81 -17.44 3.44
C GLY A 154 2.72 -17.89 2.48
N GLY A 155 1.82 -16.97 2.13
CA GLY A 155 0.73 -17.25 1.20
C GLY A 155 -0.55 -16.50 1.55
N PHE A 156 -1.67 -17.03 1.07
CA PHE A 156 -3.00 -16.54 1.43
C PHE A 156 -3.58 -17.34 2.59
N ALA A 157 -4.22 -16.64 3.52
CA ALA A 157 -4.96 -17.25 4.62
C ALA A 157 -6.41 -16.71 4.63
N PRO A 158 -7.39 -17.52 5.05
CA PRO A 158 -8.77 -17.04 5.22
C PRO A 158 -8.83 -16.04 6.38
N VAL A 159 -9.77 -15.09 6.29
CA VAL A 159 -10.09 -14.15 7.36
C VAL A 159 -11.51 -14.44 7.81
N PHE A 160 -11.66 -14.69 9.09
CA PHE A 160 -12.96 -14.87 9.72
C PHE A 160 -13.34 -13.58 10.45
N LEU A 161 -14.57 -13.12 10.22
CA LEU A 161 -15.11 -11.97 10.93
C LEU A 161 -15.80 -12.49 12.21
N THR A 162 -15.37 -11.98 13.34
CA THR A 162 -16.02 -12.24 14.65
C THR A 162 -16.69 -10.97 15.13
N ARG A 163 -17.70 -11.11 15.99
CA ARG A 163 -18.24 -9.95 16.71
C ARG A 163 -17.25 -9.51 17.78
N SER A 164 -17.24 -8.21 18.10
CA SER A 164 -16.33 -7.65 19.11
C SER A 164 -16.48 -8.32 20.49
N GLU A 165 -17.67 -8.77 20.82
CA GLU A 165 -18.02 -9.49 22.06
C GLU A 165 -17.47 -10.93 22.10
N ASP A 166 -17.13 -11.51 20.94
CA ASP A 166 -16.56 -12.87 20.83
C ASP A 166 -15.02 -12.85 20.89
N PHE A 167 -14.40 -11.66 20.98
CA PHE A 167 -12.96 -11.53 21.01
C PHE A 167 -12.41 -11.71 22.43
N VAL A 168 -11.83 -12.87 22.72
CA VAL A 168 -11.02 -13.10 23.92
C VAL A 168 -9.56 -12.88 23.53
N PRO A 169 -8.89 -11.82 24.04
CA PRO A 169 -7.46 -11.66 23.81
C PRO A 169 -6.71 -12.81 24.47
N ALA A 170 -5.78 -13.40 23.72
CA ALA A 170 -4.89 -14.45 24.20
C ALA A 170 -3.79 -13.90 25.09
#